data_f59bc11286b71f9872b249c9b132e1b1
#
_entry.id   f59bc11286b71f9872b249c9b132e1b1
#
_cell.length_a   1.000
_cell.length_b   1.000
_cell.length_c   1.000
_cell.angle_alpha   90.00
_cell.angle_beta   90.00
_cell.angle_gamma   90.00
#
_symmetry.space_group_name_H-M   'P 1'
#
loop_
_entity.id
_entity.type
_entity.pdbx_description
1 polymer ?
#
loop_
_entity_poly.entity_id
_entity_poly.type
_entity_poly.pdbx_seq_one_letter_code
_entity_poly.pdbx_strand_id
1 'polypeptide(L)'
;TSQLADSLTGSFEAFDLFELGAGDGQKTFHLLRELDPKKFIYRPIDISSNAVHKLKGTVSFEFLNVQVDPIVGEYFHALEHLKSDRPKAILFMGSNIGNLLDDLANDFLKRLSATMQSGDTLLIGVDLKKPKEIVLPAYNDSAGVTAAFNLNVLERINRELGGDFVVQNFEHAPVYNEEDGIAYSYLRSTKDQRVTIEAINGYYEFSKGEKLFTEISRKYDDAALEVITRDTSLDLMNRFFDEAHLFCDAVYRKR
;
A
#
# COMPACT_ATOMS: atom_id res chain seq x y z
N THR A 1 5.74 19.63 3.34
CA THR A 1 6.47 18.48 3.97
C THR A 1 6.84 18.79 5.42
N SER A 2 7.38 19.99 5.73
CA SER A 2 7.79 20.37 7.10
C SER A 2 6.64 20.29 8.12
N GLN A 3 5.47 20.84 7.81
CA GLN A 3 4.28 20.74 8.69
C GLN A 3 3.83 19.29 8.90
N LEU A 4 3.97 18.43 7.89
CA LEU A 4 3.69 17.00 8.02
C LEU A 4 4.71 16.34 8.97
N ALA A 5 6.00 16.65 8.83
CA ALA A 5 7.05 16.16 9.70
C ALA A 5 6.80 16.57 11.15
N ASP A 6 6.46 17.84 11.41
CA ASP A 6 6.14 18.35 12.74
C ASP A 6 4.90 17.68 13.34
N SER A 7 3.85 17.48 12.52
CA SER A 7 2.62 16.79 12.96
C SER A 7 2.89 15.34 13.35
N LEU A 8 3.79 14.67 12.62
CA LEU A 8 4.09 13.26 12.81
C LEU A 8 5.08 13.01 13.95
N THR A 9 6.11 13.85 14.09
CA THR A 9 7.26 13.57 14.96
C THR A 9 7.60 14.68 15.94
N GLY A 10 6.96 15.84 15.87
CA GLY A 10 7.35 17.05 16.63
C GLY A 10 7.32 16.91 18.15
N SER A 11 6.62 15.89 18.68
CA SER A 11 6.60 15.58 20.12
C SER A 11 7.71 14.62 20.57
N PHE A 12 8.52 14.07 19.66
CA PHE A 12 9.50 13.04 19.97
C PHE A 12 10.92 13.63 20.10
N GLU A 13 11.61 13.28 21.18
CA GLU A 13 13.04 13.54 21.32
C GLU A 13 13.88 12.50 20.57
N ALA A 14 13.44 11.24 20.63
CA ALA A 14 14.02 10.11 19.91
C ALA A 14 12.93 9.09 19.61
N PHE A 15 12.91 8.51 18.39
CA PHE A 15 11.85 7.60 17.96
C PHE A 15 12.34 6.58 16.91
N ASP A 16 11.51 5.59 16.64
CA ASP A 16 11.66 4.69 15.48
C ASP A 16 10.66 5.10 14.40
N LEU A 17 11.17 5.29 13.17
CA LEU A 17 10.38 5.59 11.99
C LEU A 17 10.17 4.31 11.17
N PHE A 18 9.01 3.70 11.33
CA PHE A 18 8.64 2.52 10.55
C PHE A 18 7.92 2.93 9.27
N GLU A 19 8.17 2.21 8.18
CA GLU A 19 7.43 2.40 6.93
C GLU A 19 6.95 1.06 6.38
N LEU A 20 5.63 0.91 6.25
CA LEU A 20 4.98 -0.27 5.71
C LEU A 20 4.87 -0.16 4.18
N GLY A 21 5.48 -1.11 3.45
CA GLY A 21 5.52 -1.08 2.00
C GLY A 21 6.42 0.01 1.45
N ALA A 22 7.67 0.05 1.94
CA ALA A 22 8.61 1.13 1.62
C ALA A 22 8.99 1.22 0.13
N GLY A 23 8.96 0.11 -0.60
CA GLY A 23 9.29 0.08 -2.02
C GLY A 23 10.67 0.67 -2.33
N ASP A 24 10.71 1.70 -3.18
CA ASP A 24 11.94 2.43 -3.55
C ASP A 24 12.25 3.64 -2.65
N GLY A 25 11.36 3.98 -1.71
CA GLY A 25 11.54 5.06 -0.74
C GLY A 25 11.41 6.48 -1.28
N GLN A 26 11.15 6.68 -2.58
CA GLN A 26 11.15 8.01 -3.19
C GLN A 26 10.24 9.01 -2.47
N LYS A 27 9.07 8.57 -2.02
CA LYS A 27 8.12 9.41 -1.27
C LYS A 27 8.68 9.79 0.10
N THR A 28 9.29 8.82 0.79
CA THR A 28 9.85 8.97 2.14
C THR A 28 11.04 9.90 2.16
N PHE A 29 11.82 9.98 1.07
CA PHE A 29 12.97 10.88 1.00
C PHE A 29 12.60 12.34 1.23
N HIS A 30 11.40 12.77 0.82
CA HIS A 30 10.90 14.11 1.11
C HIS A 30 10.73 14.35 2.62
N LEU A 31 10.27 13.34 3.36
CA LEU A 31 10.13 13.41 4.81
C LEU A 31 11.49 13.33 5.51
N LEU A 32 12.38 12.41 5.08
CA LEU A 32 13.71 12.26 5.68
C LEU A 32 14.56 13.53 5.60
N ARG A 33 14.36 14.38 4.59
CA ARG A 33 15.05 15.68 4.46
C ARG A 33 14.64 16.69 5.53
N GLU A 34 13.46 16.56 6.10
CA GLU A 34 12.92 17.46 7.12
C GLU A 34 13.25 17.00 8.55
N LEU A 35 13.67 15.74 8.72
CA LEU A 35 13.91 15.14 10.02
C LEU A 35 15.38 15.23 10.45
N ASP A 36 15.64 15.45 11.75
CA ASP A 36 16.99 15.36 12.31
C ASP A 36 17.44 13.88 12.36
N PRO A 37 18.47 13.48 11.59
CA PRO A 37 18.91 12.10 11.50
C PRO A 37 19.42 11.51 12.83
N LYS A 38 19.72 12.34 13.83
CA LYS A 38 20.15 11.90 15.17
C LYS A 38 18.99 11.45 16.05
N LYS A 39 17.76 11.81 15.68
CA LYS A 39 16.57 11.55 16.50
C LYS A 39 15.88 10.22 16.16
N PHE A 40 16.14 9.61 15.01
CA PHE A 40 15.40 8.43 14.61
C PHE A 40 16.26 7.31 14.02
N ILE A 41 15.69 6.10 14.07
CA ILE A 41 16.15 4.95 13.28
C ILE A 41 15.06 4.69 12.24
N TYR A 42 15.44 4.70 10.95
CA TYR A 42 14.53 4.36 9.86
C TYR A 42 14.43 2.85 9.68
N ARG A 43 13.23 2.32 9.78
CA ARG A 43 12.91 0.88 9.70
C ARG A 43 11.95 0.61 8.53
N PRO A 44 12.45 0.61 7.29
CA PRO A 44 11.62 0.28 6.13
C PRO A 44 11.23 -1.21 6.14
N ILE A 45 9.97 -1.49 5.84
CA ILE A 45 9.39 -2.82 5.80
C ILE A 45 8.83 -3.07 4.40
N ASP A 46 9.25 -4.17 3.77
CA ASP A 46 8.71 -4.61 2.47
C ASP A 46 8.82 -6.13 2.34
N ILE A 47 7.94 -6.73 1.56
CA ILE A 47 7.97 -8.16 1.26
C ILE A 47 9.18 -8.54 0.40
N SER A 48 9.67 -7.59 -0.41
CA SER A 48 10.81 -7.77 -1.29
C SER A 48 12.12 -7.51 -0.58
N SER A 49 12.84 -8.57 -0.21
CA SER A 49 14.18 -8.48 0.37
C SER A 49 15.13 -7.63 -0.48
N ASN A 50 15.06 -7.77 -1.81
CA ASN A 50 15.88 -6.99 -2.74
C ASN A 50 15.54 -5.49 -2.67
N ALA A 51 14.24 -5.13 -2.65
CA ALA A 51 13.81 -3.74 -2.56
C ALA A 51 14.31 -3.08 -1.27
N VAL A 52 14.13 -3.74 -0.13
CA VAL A 52 14.52 -3.23 1.19
C VAL A 52 16.04 -3.03 1.30
N HIS A 53 16.83 -3.99 0.82
CA HIS A 53 18.30 -3.86 0.86
C HIS A 53 18.82 -2.79 -0.10
N LYS A 54 18.22 -2.66 -1.29
CA LYS A 54 18.55 -1.59 -2.22
C LYS A 54 18.20 -0.22 -1.61
N LEU A 55 17.02 -0.10 -0.99
CA LEU A 55 16.59 1.11 -0.31
C LEU A 55 17.55 1.50 0.82
N LYS A 56 17.99 0.53 1.65
CA LYS A 56 19.02 0.77 2.67
C LYS A 56 20.28 1.39 2.05
N GLY A 57 20.77 0.82 0.95
CA GLY A 57 21.94 1.35 0.25
C GLY A 57 21.74 2.79 -0.23
N THR A 58 20.60 3.08 -0.85
CA THR A 58 20.24 4.41 -1.33
C THR A 58 20.15 5.43 -0.19
N VAL A 59 19.42 5.10 0.90
CA VAL A 59 19.30 5.98 2.07
C VAL A 59 20.65 6.23 2.72
N SER A 60 21.49 5.21 2.89
CA SER A 60 22.84 5.37 3.47
C SER A 60 23.75 6.24 2.63
N PHE A 61 23.53 6.30 1.32
CA PHE A 61 24.28 7.15 0.40
C PHE A 61 23.77 8.59 0.38
N GLU A 62 22.43 8.80 0.30
CA GLU A 62 21.83 10.12 0.15
C GLU A 62 21.65 10.87 1.48
N PHE A 63 21.46 10.13 2.57
CA PHE A 63 21.16 10.68 3.90
C PHE A 63 22.25 10.29 4.91
N LEU A 64 23.36 11.04 4.89
CA LEU A 64 24.45 10.81 5.83
C LEU A 64 23.95 10.90 7.28
N ASN A 65 24.33 9.95 8.09
CA ASN A 65 23.96 9.80 9.51
C ASN A 65 22.53 9.28 9.78
N VAL A 66 21.72 8.95 8.80
CA VAL A 66 20.47 8.21 9.04
C VAL A 66 20.82 6.74 9.29
N GLN A 67 20.47 6.25 10.47
CA GLN A 67 20.57 4.82 10.77
C GLN A 67 19.39 4.10 10.11
N VAL A 68 19.68 3.05 9.31
CA VAL A 68 18.66 2.23 8.62
C VAL A 68 18.73 0.79 9.08
N ASP A 69 17.61 0.30 9.58
CA ASP A 69 17.43 -1.07 10.05
C ASP A 69 16.23 -1.72 9.32
N PRO A 70 16.47 -2.33 8.14
CA PRO A 70 15.41 -2.82 7.27
C PRO A 70 14.80 -4.13 7.77
N ILE A 71 13.50 -4.31 7.51
CA ILE A 71 12.72 -5.48 7.89
C ILE A 71 12.09 -6.09 6.63
N VAL A 72 12.29 -7.40 6.41
CA VAL A 72 11.65 -8.14 5.32
C VAL A 72 10.41 -8.84 5.87
N GLY A 73 9.23 -8.54 5.31
CA GLY A 73 7.98 -9.16 5.72
C GLY A 73 6.75 -8.57 5.02
N GLU A 74 5.68 -9.34 5.00
CA GLU A 74 4.37 -8.84 4.61
C GLU A 74 3.72 -8.03 5.75
N TYR A 75 2.69 -7.23 5.44
CA TYR A 75 2.10 -6.28 6.38
C TYR A 75 1.66 -6.90 7.72
N PHE A 76 0.92 -8.01 7.69
CA PHE A 76 0.41 -8.62 8.92
C PHE A 76 1.52 -9.25 9.77
N HIS A 77 2.52 -9.88 9.14
CA HIS A 77 3.70 -10.39 9.86
C HIS A 77 4.61 -9.27 10.35
N ALA A 78 4.68 -8.17 9.60
CA ALA A 78 5.47 -7.01 9.99
C ALA A 78 5.00 -6.37 11.31
N LEU A 79 3.71 -6.51 11.67
CA LEU A 79 3.19 -6.01 12.95
C LEU A 79 3.92 -6.60 14.17
N GLU A 80 4.42 -7.83 14.07
CA GLU A 80 5.19 -8.48 15.14
C GLU A 80 6.55 -7.81 15.37
N HIS A 81 7.08 -7.13 14.35
CA HIS A 81 8.37 -6.43 14.36
C HIS A 81 8.26 -4.95 14.75
N LEU A 82 7.03 -4.42 14.91
CA LEU A 82 6.81 -3.04 15.36
C LEU A 82 7.01 -2.85 16.87
N LYS A 83 7.62 -3.82 17.56
CA LYS A 83 7.97 -3.72 18.99
C LYS A 83 9.18 -2.82 19.15
N SER A 84 9.04 -1.78 19.94
CA SER A 84 10.11 -0.85 20.32
C SER A 84 9.80 -0.25 21.69
N ASP A 85 10.85 -0.03 22.47
CA ASP A 85 10.76 0.73 23.73
C ASP A 85 10.79 2.25 23.48
N ARG A 86 11.07 2.66 22.23
CA ARG A 86 11.05 4.06 21.80
C ARG A 86 9.68 4.41 21.24
N PRO A 87 9.27 5.72 21.32
CA PRO A 87 8.12 6.20 20.56
C PRO A 87 8.21 5.82 19.08
N LYS A 88 7.06 5.59 18.45
CA LYS A 88 6.98 5.18 17.05
C LYS A 88 6.25 6.23 16.20
N ALA A 89 6.85 6.55 15.06
CA ALA A 89 6.16 7.15 13.93
C ALA A 89 6.04 6.09 12.82
N ILE A 90 4.82 5.76 12.41
CA ILE A 90 4.56 4.70 11.44
C ILE A 90 4.03 5.34 10.16
N LEU A 91 4.61 4.99 9.03
CA LEU A 91 4.19 5.43 7.70
C LEU A 91 3.51 4.29 6.97
N PHE A 92 2.30 4.53 6.47
CA PHE A 92 1.58 3.65 5.55
C PHE A 92 1.11 4.46 4.35
N MET A 93 2.04 4.75 3.46
CA MET A 93 1.87 5.71 2.36
C MET A 93 1.49 5.04 1.05
N GLY A 94 1.26 5.88 0.02
CA GLY A 94 1.05 5.43 -1.36
C GLY A 94 -0.29 4.77 -1.63
N SER A 95 -1.26 4.98 -0.74
CA SER A 95 -2.59 4.34 -0.82
C SER A 95 -2.56 2.80 -0.77
N ASN A 96 -1.50 2.22 -0.19
CA ASN A 96 -1.35 0.77 -0.04
C ASN A 96 -2.50 0.14 0.76
N ILE A 97 -3.07 0.89 1.72
CA ILE A 97 -4.26 0.46 2.46
C ILE A 97 -5.47 0.25 1.54
N GLY A 98 -5.53 0.93 0.41
CA GLY A 98 -6.57 0.79 -0.61
C GLY A 98 -6.59 -0.57 -1.31
N ASN A 99 -5.56 -1.39 -1.15
CA ASN A 99 -5.54 -2.77 -1.64
C ASN A 99 -6.31 -3.73 -0.72
N LEU A 100 -6.83 -3.23 0.41
CA LEU A 100 -7.66 -3.96 1.35
C LEU A 100 -9.10 -3.45 1.29
N LEU A 101 -10.08 -4.35 1.32
CA LEU A 101 -11.48 -3.99 1.55
C LEU A 101 -11.65 -3.42 2.97
N ASP A 102 -12.68 -2.62 3.18
CA ASP A 102 -12.89 -1.83 4.40
C ASP A 102 -12.79 -2.67 5.69
N ASP A 103 -13.34 -3.88 5.71
CA ASP A 103 -13.27 -4.77 6.88
C ASP A 103 -11.84 -5.26 7.15
N LEU A 104 -11.09 -5.61 6.09
CA LEU A 104 -9.70 -6.04 6.21
C LEU A 104 -8.78 -4.86 6.57
N ALA A 105 -9.04 -3.68 6.01
CA ALA A 105 -8.32 -2.45 6.37
C ALA A 105 -8.55 -2.09 7.85
N ASN A 106 -9.79 -2.19 8.34
CA ASN A 106 -10.12 -1.95 9.73
C ASN A 106 -9.46 -2.98 10.66
N ASP A 107 -9.52 -4.30 10.33
CA ASP A 107 -8.83 -5.34 11.12
C ASP A 107 -7.31 -5.09 11.16
N PHE A 108 -6.72 -4.74 10.01
CA PHE A 108 -5.31 -4.40 9.95
C PHE A 108 -4.97 -3.20 10.85
N LEU A 109 -5.74 -2.10 10.78
CA LEU A 109 -5.51 -0.92 11.60
C LEU A 109 -5.75 -1.17 13.08
N LYS A 110 -6.71 -2.03 13.45
CA LYS A 110 -6.89 -2.49 14.85
C LYS A 110 -5.65 -3.21 15.36
N ARG A 111 -5.13 -4.17 14.60
CA ARG A 111 -3.90 -4.90 14.95
C ARG A 111 -2.70 -3.97 15.00
N LEU A 112 -2.55 -3.09 14.01
CA LEU A 112 -1.48 -2.10 14.00
C LEU A 112 -1.54 -1.22 15.25
N SER A 113 -2.71 -0.64 15.56
CA SER A 113 -2.87 0.22 16.72
C SER A 113 -2.64 -0.50 18.05
N ALA A 114 -2.88 -1.81 18.11
CA ALA A 114 -2.58 -2.62 19.29
C ALA A 114 -1.06 -2.79 19.54
N THR A 115 -0.21 -2.59 18.54
CA THR A 115 1.26 -2.56 18.69
C THR A 115 1.79 -1.19 19.09
N MET A 116 0.96 -0.16 19.04
CA MET A 116 1.31 1.22 19.34
C MET A 116 1.11 1.55 20.83
N GLN A 117 1.97 2.41 21.35
CA GLN A 117 1.84 2.99 22.68
C GLN A 117 1.11 4.34 22.60
N SER A 118 0.53 4.79 23.72
CA SER A 118 -0.07 6.12 23.78
C SER A 118 0.93 7.20 23.36
N GLY A 119 0.51 8.07 22.46
CA GLY A 119 1.34 9.13 21.87
C GLY A 119 2.06 8.75 20.58
N ASP A 120 2.18 7.45 20.23
CA ASP A 120 2.70 7.03 18.93
C ASP A 120 1.85 7.60 17.79
N THR A 121 2.45 7.82 16.62
CA THR A 121 1.79 8.42 15.47
C THR A 121 1.74 7.49 14.27
N LEU A 122 0.70 7.64 13.46
CA LEU A 122 0.50 6.90 12.22
C LEU A 122 0.13 7.87 11.10
N LEU A 123 0.87 7.84 10.01
CA LEU A 123 0.55 8.48 8.75
C LEU A 123 -0.10 7.46 7.82
N ILE A 124 -1.30 7.76 7.33
CA ILE A 124 -1.97 6.98 6.29
C ILE A 124 -2.10 7.86 5.05
N GLY A 125 -1.42 7.50 3.97
CA GLY A 125 -1.58 8.13 2.67
C GLY A 125 -2.68 7.45 1.86
N VAL A 126 -3.70 8.20 1.42
CA VAL A 126 -4.86 7.68 0.69
C VAL A 126 -5.16 8.47 -0.57
N ASP A 127 -5.47 7.75 -1.63
CA ASP A 127 -6.05 8.30 -2.84
C ASP A 127 -7.54 8.61 -2.59
N LEU A 128 -7.97 9.83 -2.95
CA LEU A 128 -9.32 10.30 -2.65
C LEU A 128 -10.32 9.85 -3.73
N LYS A 129 -11.62 9.77 -3.37
CA LYS A 129 -12.70 9.57 -4.33
C LYS A 129 -12.72 10.74 -5.33
N LYS A 130 -12.84 10.38 -6.59
CA LYS A 130 -12.85 11.30 -7.75
C LYS A 130 -13.84 10.79 -8.79
N PRO A 131 -14.29 11.64 -9.72
CA PRO A 131 -15.06 11.19 -10.85
C PRO A 131 -14.35 10.10 -11.66
N LYS A 132 -15.13 9.21 -12.27
CA LYS A 132 -14.65 8.06 -13.04
C LYS A 132 -13.68 8.48 -14.16
N GLU A 133 -13.93 9.64 -14.77
CA GLU A 133 -13.12 10.21 -15.84
C GLU A 133 -11.69 10.54 -15.40
N ILE A 134 -11.46 10.71 -14.10
CA ILE A 134 -10.13 10.95 -13.51
C ILE A 134 -9.50 9.63 -13.05
N VAL A 135 -10.29 8.75 -12.42
CA VAL A 135 -9.75 7.51 -11.83
C VAL A 135 -9.45 6.46 -12.90
N LEU A 136 -10.43 6.17 -13.78
CA LEU A 136 -10.34 5.04 -14.70
C LEU A 136 -9.12 5.09 -15.65
N PRO A 137 -8.71 6.26 -16.19
CA PRO A 137 -7.51 6.34 -17.02
C PRO A 137 -6.22 5.91 -16.33
N ALA A 138 -6.13 6.03 -15.00
CA ALA A 138 -4.96 5.54 -14.26
C ALA A 138 -4.89 4.00 -14.20
N TYR A 139 -6.04 3.32 -14.38
CA TYR A 139 -6.14 1.86 -14.42
C TYR A 139 -6.31 1.31 -15.85
N ASN A 140 -6.41 2.18 -16.83
CA ASN A 140 -6.58 1.85 -18.26
C ASN A 140 -5.74 2.79 -19.11
N ASP A 141 -4.47 2.90 -18.79
CA ASP A 141 -3.53 3.80 -19.45
C ASP A 141 -3.32 3.43 -20.94
N SER A 142 -3.22 4.45 -21.77
CA SER A 142 -3.06 4.28 -23.23
C SER A 142 -1.76 3.57 -23.65
N ALA A 143 -0.74 3.59 -22.76
CA ALA A 143 0.52 2.87 -22.98
C ALA A 143 0.39 1.36 -22.66
N GLY A 144 -0.72 0.93 -22.03
CA GLY A 144 -0.98 -0.46 -21.68
C GLY A 144 -0.11 -1.01 -20.55
N VAL A 145 0.51 -0.15 -19.76
CA VAL A 145 1.40 -0.56 -18.64
C VAL A 145 0.60 -1.30 -17.58
N THR A 146 -0.57 -0.77 -17.20
CA THR A 146 -1.45 -1.42 -16.21
C THR A 146 -2.00 -2.74 -16.73
N ALA A 147 -2.35 -2.81 -18.00
CA ALA A 147 -2.77 -4.07 -18.64
C ALA A 147 -1.67 -5.12 -18.59
N ALA A 148 -0.44 -4.76 -18.96
CA ALA A 148 0.71 -5.66 -18.92
C ALA A 148 1.01 -6.13 -17.48
N PHE A 149 0.92 -5.22 -16.49
CA PHE A 149 1.09 -5.56 -15.08
C PHE A 149 0.08 -6.61 -14.61
N ASN A 150 -1.21 -6.44 -14.93
CA ASN A 150 -2.25 -7.39 -14.54
C ASN A 150 -2.10 -8.74 -15.28
N LEU A 151 -1.79 -8.73 -16.57
CA LEU A 151 -1.58 -9.95 -17.37
C LEU A 151 -0.36 -10.75 -16.88
N ASN A 152 0.67 -10.09 -16.35
CA ASN A 152 1.85 -10.75 -15.77
C ASN A 152 1.51 -11.72 -14.63
N VAL A 153 0.35 -11.57 -13.98
CA VAL A 153 -0.11 -12.54 -12.96
C VAL A 153 -0.29 -13.93 -13.59
N LEU A 154 -0.83 -14.00 -14.80
CA LEU A 154 -1.01 -15.28 -15.52
C LEU A 154 0.35 -15.89 -15.93
N GLU A 155 1.28 -15.06 -16.40
CA GLU A 155 2.65 -15.51 -16.71
C GLU A 155 3.36 -16.05 -15.47
N ARG A 156 3.16 -15.39 -14.32
CA ARG A 156 3.71 -15.86 -13.05
C ARG A 156 3.11 -17.20 -12.62
N ILE A 157 1.80 -17.36 -12.71
CA ILE A 157 1.13 -18.64 -12.40
C ILE A 157 1.68 -19.74 -13.31
N ASN A 158 1.85 -19.47 -14.61
CA ASN A 158 2.45 -20.43 -15.54
C ASN A 158 3.85 -20.85 -15.09
N ARG A 159 4.70 -19.88 -14.79
CA ARG A 159 6.11 -20.13 -14.43
C ARG A 159 6.29 -20.74 -13.03
N GLU A 160 5.52 -20.27 -12.05
CA GLU A 160 5.75 -20.59 -10.63
C GLU A 160 4.90 -21.76 -10.14
N LEU A 161 3.74 -22.01 -10.78
CA LEU A 161 2.77 -23.03 -10.37
C LEU A 161 2.45 -24.08 -11.46
N GLY A 162 3.17 -24.05 -12.58
CA GLY A 162 2.93 -24.97 -13.69
C GLY A 162 1.55 -24.75 -14.34
N GLY A 163 1.13 -23.49 -14.51
CA GLY A 163 -0.08 -23.15 -15.21
C GLY A 163 0.09 -23.22 -16.74
N ASP A 164 -1.00 -23.37 -17.47
CA ASP A 164 -1.04 -23.36 -18.94
C ASP A 164 -1.88 -22.22 -19.51
N PHE A 165 -1.98 -21.09 -18.78
CA PHE A 165 -2.66 -19.89 -19.28
C PHE A 165 -2.08 -19.44 -20.63
N VAL A 166 -2.92 -19.32 -21.65
CA VAL A 166 -2.57 -18.61 -22.88
C VAL A 166 -2.91 -17.13 -22.66
N VAL A 167 -1.91 -16.34 -22.31
CA VAL A 167 -2.09 -14.94 -21.86
C VAL A 167 -2.84 -14.09 -22.89
N GLN A 168 -2.61 -14.32 -24.20
CA GLN A 168 -3.28 -13.62 -25.30
C GLN A 168 -4.79 -13.90 -25.39
N ASN A 169 -5.30 -14.90 -24.66
CA ASN A 169 -6.71 -15.19 -24.54
C ASN A 169 -7.39 -14.41 -23.41
N PHE A 170 -6.66 -13.53 -22.75
CA PHE A 170 -7.17 -12.65 -21.70
C PHE A 170 -6.88 -11.20 -22.03
N GLU A 171 -7.79 -10.32 -21.64
CA GLU A 171 -7.65 -8.89 -21.79
C GLU A 171 -7.91 -8.19 -20.45
N HIS A 172 -7.18 -7.11 -20.19
CA HIS A 172 -7.40 -6.29 -18.99
C HIS A 172 -8.74 -5.56 -19.10
N ALA A 173 -9.54 -5.62 -18.03
CA ALA A 173 -10.89 -5.06 -17.99
C ALA A 173 -11.14 -4.33 -16.66
N PRO A 174 -10.56 -3.11 -16.47
CA PRO A 174 -10.74 -2.35 -15.26
C PRO A 174 -12.15 -1.75 -15.18
N VAL A 175 -12.65 -1.63 -13.95
CA VAL A 175 -13.93 -1.01 -13.64
C VAL A 175 -13.75 -0.11 -12.43
N TYR A 176 -14.30 1.09 -12.46
CA TYR A 176 -14.40 1.94 -11.28
C TYR A 176 -15.86 2.13 -10.89
N ASN A 177 -16.19 1.76 -9.66
CA ASN A 177 -17.49 2.04 -9.05
C ASN A 177 -17.36 3.32 -8.21
N GLU A 178 -18.02 4.40 -8.64
CA GLU A 178 -17.96 5.69 -7.96
C GLU A 178 -18.70 5.68 -6.61
N GLU A 179 -19.77 4.91 -6.48
CA GLU A 179 -20.54 4.80 -5.24
C GLU A 179 -19.67 4.19 -4.13
N ASP A 180 -19.07 3.06 -4.40
CA ASP A 180 -18.16 2.40 -3.45
C ASP A 180 -16.80 3.11 -3.38
N GLY A 181 -16.39 3.82 -4.43
CA GLY A 181 -15.05 4.39 -4.56
C GLY A 181 -13.97 3.32 -4.80
N ILE A 182 -14.29 2.20 -5.46
CA ILE A 182 -13.35 1.10 -5.68
C ILE A 182 -13.06 0.95 -7.17
N ALA A 183 -11.77 0.98 -7.50
CA ALA A 183 -11.27 0.53 -8.78
C ALA A 183 -10.97 -0.97 -8.71
N TYR A 184 -11.62 -1.73 -9.57
CA TYR A 184 -11.43 -3.18 -9.71
C TYR A 184 -10.64 -3.46 -10.97
N SER A 185 -9.62 -4.30 -10.89
CA SER A 185 -8.93 -4.86 -12.03
C SER A 185 -9.38 -6.30 -12.26
N TYR A 186 -9.71 -6.60 -13.50
CA TYR A 186 -10.10 -7.93 -13.95
C TYR A 186 -9.30 -8.32 -15.19
N LEU A 187 -9.12 -9.62 -15.37
CA LEU A 187 -8.73 -10.23 -16.65
C LEU A 187 -9.95 -10.95 -17.21
N ARG A 188 -10.38 -10.56 -18.41
CA ARG A 188 -11.55 -11.11 -19.09
C ARG A 188 -11.12 -12.13 -20.12
N SER A 189 -11.66 -13.34 -20.06
CA SER A 189 -11.44 -14.37 -21.08
C SER A 189 -12.06 -13.96 -22.40
N THR A 190 -11.29 -14.04 -23.49
CA THR A 190 -11.76 -13.69 -24.85
C THR A 190 -12.47 -14.85 -25.55
N LYS A 191 -12.41 -16.07 -24.99
CA LYS A 191 -13.04 -17.28 -25.52
C LYS A 191 -13.32 -18.30 -24.41
N ASP A 192 -14.10 -19.32 -24.71
CA ASP A 192 -14.23 -20.49 -23.85
C ASP A 192 -12.92 -21.27 -23.84
N GLN A 193 -12.41 -21.57 -22.65
CA GLN A 193 -11.13 -22.25 -22.47
C GLN A 193 -11.03 -22.95 -21.14
N ARG A 194 -10.15 -23.96 -21.08
CA ARG A 194 -9.76 -24.63 -19.84
C ARG A 194 -8.31 -24.31 -19.57
N VAL A 195 -7.98 -24.09 -18.31
CA VAL A 195 -6.64 -23.85 -17.80
C VAL A 195 -6.35 -24.84 -16.69
N THR A 196 -5.19 -25.49 -16.77
CA THR A 196 -4.71 -26.42 -15.74
C THR A 196 -3.61 -25.74 -14.92
N ILE A 197 -3.53 -26.03 -13.63
CA ILE A 197 -2.46 -25.58 -12.73
C ILE A 197 -1.92 -26.79 -11.99
N GLU A 198 -0.68 -27.19 -12.32
CA GLU A 198 -0.06 -28.43 -11.83
C GLU A 198 0.10 -28.42 -10.30
N ALA A 199 0.56 -27.30 -9.73
CA ALA A 199 0.86 -27.18 -8.28
C ALA A 199 -0.35 -27.50 -7.38
N ILE A 200 -1.57 -27.34 -7.88
CA ILE A 200 -2.81 -27.65 -7.13
C ILE A 200 -3.54 -28.85 -7.70
N ASN A 201 -2.97 -29.53 -8.72
CA ASN A 201 -3.58 -30.65 -9.43
C ASN A 201 -5.03 -30.36 -9.84
N GLY A 202 -5.29 -29.16 -10.36
CA GLY A 202 -6.62 -28.67 -10.66
C GLY A 202 -6.73 -28.01 -12.02
N TYR A 203 -7.97 -27.84 -12.49
CA TYR A 203 -8.26 -27.07 -13.69
C TYR A 203 -9.41 -26.10 -13.44
N TYR A 204 -9.44 -25.04 -14.23
CA TYR A 204 -10.49 -24.03 -14.24
C TYR A 204 -11.03 -23.86 -15.66
N GLU A 205 -12.33 -23.73 -15.79
CA GLU A 205 -12.99 -23.44 -17.05
C GLU A 205 -13.42 -21.98 -17.06
N PHE A 206 -13.11 -21.30 -18.14
CA PHE A 206 -13.51 -19.91 -18.38
C PHE A 206 -14.43 -19.86 -19.57
N SER A 207 -15.61 -19.27 -19.39
CA SER A 207 -16.47 -18.89 -20.50
C SER A 207 -15.97 -17.60 -21.16
N LYS A 208 -16.28 -17.43 -22.44
CA LYS A 208 -16.03 -16.15 -23.12
C LYS A 208 -16.72 -15.00 -22.40
N GLY A 209 -15.94 -13.97 -22.05
CA GLY A 209 -16.40 -12.79 -21.30
C GLY A 209 -16.33 -12.95 -19.79
N GLU A 210 -16.02 -14.12 -19.26
CA GLU A 210 -15.84 -14.34 -17.83
C GLU A 210 -14.65 -13.54 -17.30
N LYS A 211 -14.82 -12.97 -16.10
CA LYS A 211 -13.84 -12.09 -15.47
C LYS A 211 -13.14 -12.79 -14.31
N LEU A 212 -11.82 -12.86 -14.38
CA LEU A 212 -10.95 -13.23 -13.27
C LEU A 212 -10.57 -11.94 -12.51
N PHE A 213 -10.94 -11.87 -11.27
CA PHE A 213 -10.56 -10.76 -10.39
C PHE A 213 -9.07 -10.82 -10.05
N THR A 214 -8.38 -9.68 -10.14
CA THR A 214 -6.95 -9.58 -9.85
C THR A 214 -6.63 -8.64 -8.69
N GLU A 215 -7.25 -7.46 -8.66
CA GLU A 215 -6.85 -6.41 -7.73
C GLU A 215 -8.00 -5.44 -7.47
N ILE A 216 -7.97 -4.81 -6.28
CA ILE A 216 -8.76 -3.62 -5.95
C ILE A 216 -7.84 -2.43 -5.65
N SER A 217 -8.39 -1.24 -5.83
CA SER A 217 -7.82 -0.02 -5.28
C SER A 217 -8.94 0.88 -4.76
N ARG A 218 -9.11 0.88 -3.44
CA ARG A 218 -10.08 1.69 -2.71
C ARG A 218 -9.67 3.17 -2.74
N LYS A 219 -10.63 4.05 -3.06
CA LYS A 219 -10.51 5.51 -2.96
C LYS A 219 -11.32 5.97 -1.76
N TYR A 220 -10.83 6.97 -1.07
CA TYR A 220 -11.31 7.34 0.24
C TYR A 220 -12.02 8.70 0.21
N ASP A 221 -13.00 8.84 1.07
CA ASP A 221 -13.58 10.07 1.57
C ASP A 221 -13.58 10.04 3.09
N ASP A 222 -14.10 11.07 3.73
CA ASP A 222 -14.12 11.16 5.20
C ASP A 222 -14.85 9.97 5.83
N ALA A 223 -15.99 9.58 5.26
CA ALA A 223 -16.77 8.45 5.78
C ALA A 223 -16.01 7.12 5.66
N ALA A 224 -15.30 6.89 4.55
CA ALA A 224 -14.49 5.68 4.38
C ALA A 224 -13.30 5.65 5.34
N LEU A 225 -12.65 6.79 5.61
CA LEU A 225 -11.59 6.89 6.62
C LEU A 225 -12.12 6.59 8.03
N GLU A 226 -13.31 7.10 8.39
CA GLU A 226 -13.95 6.78 9.67
C GLU A 226 -14.29 5.30 9.80
N VAL A 227 -14.73 4.65 8.72
CA VAL A 227 -15.02 3.21 8.72
C VAL A 227 -13.79 2.40 9.04
N ILE A 228 -12.67 2.64 8.34
CA ILE A 228 -11.45 1.84 8.53
C ILE A 228 -10.72 2.14 9.84
N THR A 229 -10.93 3.31 10.44
CA THR A 229 -10.31 3.69 11.73
C THR A 229 -11.20 3.43 12.94
N ARG A 230 -12.41 2.90 12.74
CA ARG A 230 -13.36 2.61 13.82
C ARG A 230 -12.74 1.61 14.82
N ASP A 231 -12.90 1.90 16.11
CA ASP A 231 -12.45 1.05 17.24
C ASP A 231 -10.92 0.79 17.26
N THR A 232 -10.12 1.65 16.63
CA THR A 232 -8.66 1.51 16.60
C THR A 232 -7.93 2.25 17.73
N SER A 233 -8.61 3.08 18.52
CA SER A 233 -7.99 4.03 19.47
C SER A 233 -6.99 4.98 18.80
N LEU A 234 -7.23 5.34 17.54
CA LEU A 234 -6.49 6.32 16.77
C LEU A 234 -7.32 7.59 16.63
N ASP A 235 -6.78 8.73 17.06
CA ASP A 235 -7.42 10.03 16.88
C ASP A 235 -6.80 10.76 15.69
N LEU A 236 -7.64 11.23 14.77
CA LEU A 236 -7.20 12.04 13.65
C LEU A 236 -6.67 13.39 14.15
N MET A 237 -5.41 13.69 13.85
CA MET A 237 -4.75 14.93 14.24
C MET A 237 -4.78 15.98 13.14
N ASN A 238 -4.33 15.61 11.95
CA ASN A 238 -4.21 16.51 10.81
C ASN A 238 -4.44 15.77 9.49
N ARG A 239 -4.80 16.53 8.46
CA ARG A 239 -4.87 16.09 7.07
C ARG A 239 -4.06 17.04 6.19
N PHE A 240 -3.28 16.49 5.30
CA PHE A 240 -2.48 17.23 4.32
C PHE A 240 -2.91 16.76 2.93
N PHE A 241 -3.26 17.72 2.08
CA PHE A 241 -3.74 17.46 0.73
C PHE A 241 -2.71 17.95 -0.29
N ASP A 242 -2.70 17.33 -1.46
CA ASP A 242 -2.05 17.90 -2.63
C ASP A 242 -2.84 19.12 -3.14
N GLU A 243 -2.23 19.91 -4.01
CA GLU A 243 -2.84 21.14 -4.54
C GLU A 243 -4.19 20.91 -5.25
N ALA A 244 -4.34 19.74 -5.87
CA ALA A 244 -5.56 19.37 -6.61
C ALA A 244 -6.60 18.64 -5.73
N HIS A 245 -6.32 18.42 -4.46
CA HIS A 245 -7.16 17.63 -3.54
C HIS A 245 -7.48 16.23 -4.08
N LEU A 246 -6.51 15.58 -4.69
CA LEU A 246 -6.64 14.23 -5.24
C LEU A 246 -6.10 13.16 -4.29
N PHE A 247 -5.24 13.55 -3.35
CA PHE A 247 -4.58 12.69 -2.38
C PHE A 247 -4.60 13.32 -0.99
N CYS A 248 -4.62 12.49 0.05
CA CYS A 248 -4.58 12.94 1.44
C CYS A 248 -3.58 12.11 2.23
N ASP A 249 -2.70 12.79 2.95
CA ASP A 249 -1.90 12.24 4.04
C ASP A 249 -2.58 12.57 5.36
N ALA A 250 -3.19 11.57 6.00
CA ALA A 250 -3.89 11.70 7.28
C ALA A 250 -2.99 11.23 8.43
N VAL A 251 -2.75 12.12 9.40
CA VAL A 251 -1.94 11.82 10.60
C VAL A 251 -2.86 11.52 11.76
N TYR A 252 -2.64 10.36 12.35
CA TYR A 252 -3.34 9.88 13.54
C TYR A 252 -2.37 9.77 14.72
N ARG A 253 -2.93 9.88 15.94
CA ARG A 253 -2.21 9.63 17.19
C ARG A 253 -2.91 8.52 17.98
N LYS A 254 -2.14 7.63 18.57
CA LYS A 254 -2.64 6.62 19.51
C LYS A 254 -3.03 7.28 20.83
N ARG A 255 -4.27 7.02 21.30
CA ARG A 255 -4.77 7.40 22.64
C ARG A 255 -4.04 6.73 23.78
#